data_d7f75a1b1f193abaf0f00c59bccc97b2
#
_entry.id   d7f75a1b1f193abaf0f00c59bccc97b2
#
_cell.length_a   1.000
_cell.length_b   1.000
_cell.length_c   1.000
_cell.angle_alpha   90.00
_cell.angle_beta   90.00
_cell.angle_gamma   90.00
#
_symmetry.space_group_name_H-M   'P 1'
#
loop_
_entity.id
_entity.type
_entity.pdbx_description
1 polymer ?
#
loop_
_entity_poly.entity_id
_entity_poly.type
_entity_poly.pdbx_seq_one_letter_code
_entity_poly.pdbx_strand_id
1 'polypeptide(L)'
;MDEKKDLGKKMRSATKWSAVTQLFTKLVSPITTMVLARLLTPEAFGIVATLTMVISFAEIFTDAGFQKYIVQHQFKDERDQEESINVAFWSNLAMSLMLWGIIAIFSSPLARIVGNPGLGYVLIIACISIPIAAFSTIQSALYTRKLDFKTLFKVRVVSAMAPLVVTIPLAFWMRNFWALVIGTIVQNIISATLLTYHSSWKPRFFYSYEKLKEMLSFSIWSMIEQVSIWLTNYVDVFIVGTALSQYYLGLYRTGSSMVGQITGLITAITTPILFSTLSRLQDDEKEFLDLFFKFQKFVGILVIPLGVGIFLFRDFITITVLGDQWGEAAYFLGLWGLTSSITIVLSHYSSEVYRAKGKPKLSVLAQLLHIVVLWPTVLISVNYGFETLCTARAIVRLELIAVNLVIMYALMRMPVIKMFTNVMPSTIAACAMFLILLLPKATTVFMNIVYVVVACLIFAGVLMFFKREREILLNLKSYIKK
;
A
#
# COMPACT_ATOMS: atom_id res chain seq x y z
N MET A 1 16.18 34.35 -12.66
CA MET A 1 14.77 34.46 -12.24
C MET A 1 13.85 33.53 -13.03
N ASP A 2 14.14 33.30 -14.31
CA ASP A 2 13.36 32.37 -15.18
C ASP A 2 13.51 30.89 -14.83
N GLU A 3 14.71 30.42 -14.44
CA GLU A 3 14.92 29.02 -14.03
C GLU A 3 14.09 28.62 -12.80
N LYS A 4 13.99 29.50 -11.78
CA LYS A 4 13.13 29.23 -10.60
C LYS A 4 11.65 29.20 -10.95
N LYS A 5 11.19 30.01 -11.93
CA LYS A 5 9.81 29.99 -12.42
C LYS A 5 9.52 28.73 -13.22
N ASP A 6 10.48 28.27 -14.05
CA ASP A 6 10.34 27.03 -14.83
C ASP A 6 10.34 25.80 -13.92
N LEU A 7 11.22 25.75 -12.93
CA LEU A 7 11.24 24.69 -11.91
C LEU A 7 9.90 24.66 -11.13
N GLY A 8 9.35 25.80 -10.74
CA GLY A 8 8.06 25.88 -10.08
C GLY A 8 6.90 25.37 -10.93
N LYS A 9 6.90 25.63 -12.25
CA LYS A 9 5.91 25.07 -13.21
C LYS A 9 6.07 23.56 -13.33
N LYS A 10 7.29 23.06 -13.47
CA LYS A 10 7.60 21.62 -13.55
C LYS A 10 7.15 20.89 -12.28
N MET A 11 7.43 21.44 -11.11
CA MET A 11 6.99 20.87 -9.81
C MET A 11 5.47 20.81 -9.69
N ARG A 12 4.74 21.87 -10.05
CA ARG A 12 3.26 21.86 -10.05
C ARG A 12 2.70 20.82 -11.02
N SER A 13 3.26 20.73 -12.21
CA SER A 13 2.89 19.72 -13.20
C SER A 13 3.17 18.31 -12.69
N ALA A 14 4.35 18.07 -12.11
CA ALA A 14 4.75 16.81 -11.52
C ALA A 14 3.78 16.36 -10.40
N THR A 15 3.46 17.25 -9.46
CA THR A 15 2.51 16.99 -8.38
C THR A 15 1.11 16.65 -8.92
N LYS A 16 0.62 17.42 -9.91
CA LYS A 16 -0.68 17.15 -10.55
C LYS A 16 -0.72 15.76 -11.18
N TRP A 17 0.27 15.44 -12.03
CA TRP A 17 0.29 14.14 -12.71
C TRP A 17 0.51 12.98 -11.77
N SER A 18 1.34 13.14 -10.73
CA SER A 18 1.50 12.13 -9.68
C SER A 18 0.18 11.87 -8.93
N ALA A 19 -0.54 12.91 -8.54
CA ALA A 19 -1.84 12.78 -7.88
C ALA A 19 -2.87 12.09 -8.79
N VAL A 20 -2.97 12.49 -10.06
CA VAL A 20 -3.88 11.86 -11.03
C VAL A 20 -3.52 10.39 -11.24
N THR A 21 -2.22 10.04 -11.31
CA THR A 21 -1.77 8.64 -11.39
C THR A 21 -2.24 7.83 -10.20
N GLN A 22 -2.03 8.36 -8.99
CA GLN A 22 -2.44 7.68 -7.75
C GLN A 22 -3.95 7.44 -7.71
N LEU A 23 -4.74 8.46 -8.05
CA LEU A 23 -6.20 8.34 -8.08
C LEU A 23 -6.65 7.31 -9.12
N PHE A 24 -6.11 7.37 -10.33
CA PHE A 24 -6.47 6.43 -11.40
C PHE A 24 -6.16 4.98 -11.01
N THR A 25 -4.93 4.70 -10.57
CA THR A 25 -4.53 3.34 -10.18
C THR A 25 -5.33 2.81 -8.99
N LYS A 26 -5.63 3.69 -8.02
CA LYS A 26 -6.44 3.34 -6.85
C LYS A 26 -7.91 3.09 -7.18
N LEU A 27 -8.44 3.62 -8.28
CA LEU A 27 -9.81 3.34 -8.75
C LEU A 27 -9.87 2.07 -9.61
N VAL A 28 -8.88 1.85 -10.48
CA VAL A 28 -8.85 0.68 -11.37
C VAL A 28 -8.61 -0.62 -10.61
N SER A 29 -7.72 -0.61 -9.62
CA SER A 29 -7.35 -1.82 -8.87
C SER A 29 -8.52 -2.51 -8.16
N PRO A 30 -9.41 -1.82 -7.41
CA PRO A 30 -10.57 -2.46 -6.79
C PRO A 30 -11.53 -3.08 -7.81
N ILE A 31 -11.78 -2.38 -8.93
CA ILE A 31 -12.66 -2.87 -10.00
C ILE A 31 -12.10 -4.16 -10.60
N THR A 32 -10.79 -4.18 -10.89
CA THR A 32 -10.11 -5.36 -11.41
C THR A 32 -10.18 -6.52 -10.41
N THR A 33 -9.89 -6.24 -9.12
CA THR A 33 -9.95 -7.24 -8.06
C THR A 33 -11.36 -7.81 -7.92
N MET A 34 -12.40 -6.97 -7.95
CA MET A 34 -13.80 -7.39 -7.89
C MET A 34 -14.18 -8.37 -9.02
N VAL A 35 -13.80 -8.05 -10.26
CA VAL A 35 -14.09 -8.93 -11.41
C VAL A 35 -13.33 -10.23 -11.31
N LEU A 36 -12.03 -10.17 -11.00
CA LEU A 36 -11.17 -11.35 -10.90
C LEU A 36 -11.57 -12.26 -9.73
N ALA A 37 -11.98 -11.70 -8.59
CA ALA A 37 -12.43 -12.46 -7.44
C ALA A 37 -13.70 -13.26 -7.73
N ARG A 38 -14.57 -12.80 -8.62
CA ARG A 38 -15.77 -13.53 -9.07
C ARG A 38 -15.45 -14.64 -10.08
N LEU A 39 -14.34 -14.53 -10.81
CA LEU A 39 -13.94 -15.50 -11.83
C LEU A 39 -13.01 -16.59 -11.28
N LEU A 40 -12.23 -16.27 -10.25
CA LEU A 40 -11.15 -17.10 -9.71
C LEU A 40 -11.41 -17.46 -8.25
N THR A 41 -10.88 -18.60 -7.83
CA THR A 41 -11.03 -19.10 -6.46
C THR A 41 -10.07 -18.42 -5.47
N PRO A 42 -10.35 -18.45 -4.16
CA PRO A 42 -9.42 -17.96 -3.14
C PRO A 42 -8.03 -18.61 -3.22
N GLU A 43 -7.92 -19.90 -3.55
CA GLU A 43 -6.64 -20.58 -3.72
C GLU A 43 -5.77 -19.96 -4.82
N ALA A 44 -6.40 -19.54 -5.93
CA ALA A 44 -5.67 -18.86 -7.00
C ALA A 44 -5.04 -17.55 -6.53
N PHE A 45 -5.75 -16.79 -5.72
CA PHE A 45 -5.22 -15.58 -5.10
C PHE A 45 -4.16 -15.87 -4.03
N GLY A 46 -4.31 -16.96 -3.26
CA GLY A 46 -3.31 -17.41 -2.29
C GLY A 46 -1.98 -17.78 -2.95
N ILE A 47 -2.02 -18.58 -4.02
CA ILE A 47 -0.83 -18.92 -4.80
C ILE A 47 -0.15 -17.65 -5.32
N VAL A 48 -0.88 -16.71 -5.90
CA VAL A 48 -0.32 -15.47 -6.43
C VAL A 48 0.22 -14.56 -5.31
N ALA A 49 -0.38 -14.58 -4.12
CA ALA A 49 0.14 -13.84 -2.97
C ALA A 49 1.54 -14.33 -2.56
N THR A 50 1.78 -15.65 -2.53
CA THR A 50 3.11 -16.20 -2.24
C THR A 50 4.11 -15.93 -3.36
N LEU A 51 3.70 -16.02 -4.63
CA LEU A 51 4.56 -15.63 -5.77
C LEU A 51 4.97 -14.17 -5.67
N THR A 52 4.01 -13.28 -5.40
CA THR A 52 4.26 -11.83 -5.23
C THR A 52 5.21 -11.56 -4.05
N MET A 53 5.09 -12.32 -2.97
CA MET A 53 5.99 -12.24 -1.82
C MET A 53 7.44 -12.53 -2.24
N VAL A 54 7.69 -13.61 -2.99
CA VAL A 54 9.03 -13.98 -3.46
C VAL A 54 9.57 -12.96 -4.45
N ILE A 55 8.76 -12.53 -5.42
CA ILE A 55 9.13 -11.54 -6.43
C ILE A 55 9.52 -10.22 -5.75
N SER A 56 8.67 -9.70 -4.85
CA SER A 56 8.94 -8.44 -4.17
C SER A 56 10.15 -8.48 -3.26
N PHE A 57 10.47 -9.66 -2.67
CA PHE A 57 11.72 -9.84 -1.93
C PHE A 57 12.94 -9.75 -2.84
N ALA A 58 12.91 -10.44 -3.98
CA ALA A 58 14.00 -10.39 -4.95
C ALA A 58 14.21 -8.98 -5.52
N GLU A 59 13.12 -8.24 -5.78
CA GLU A 59 13.17 -6.87 -6.29
C GLU A 59 13.89 -5.89 -5.36
N ILE A 60 13.88 -6.11 -4.04
CA ILE A 60 14.65 -5.28 -3.08
C ILE A 60 16.14 -5.36 -3.39
N PHE A 61 16.65 -6.55 -3.69
CA PHE A 61 18.05 -6.77 -3.99
C PHE A 61 18.44 -6.33 -5.40
N THR A 62 17.54 -6.50 -6.37
CA THR A 62 17.81 -6.07 -7.76
C THR A 62 17.85 -4.56 -7.89
N ASP A 63 16.92 -3.84 -7.22
CA ASP A 63 16.98 -2.38 -7.20
C ASP A 63 18.20 -1.88 -6.41
N ALA A 64 18.59 -2.57 -5.34
CA ALA A 64 19.71 -2.23 -4.47
C ALA A 64 19.85 -0.71 -4.19
N GLY A 65 18.73 0.04 -4.28
CA GLY A 65 18.69 1.50 -4.10
C GLY A 65 19.21 2.31 -5.30
N PHE A 66 19.48 1.69 -6.45
CA PHE A 66 19.94 2.39 -7.66
C PHE A 66 18.98 3.49 -8.11
N GLN A 67 17.66 3.27 -7.99
CA GLN A 67 16.68 4.31 -8.30
C GLN A 67 16.88 5.57 -7.45
N LYS A 68 17.05 5.40 -6.13
CA LYS A 68 17.26 6.52 -5.20
C LYS A 68 18.58 7.25 -5.51
N TYR A 69 19.63 6.50 -5.78
CA TYR A 69 20.93 7.07 -6.16
C TYR A 69 20.78 7.93 -7.43
N ILE A 70 20.24 7.39 -8.51
CA ILE A 70 20.07 8.12 -9.78
C ILE A 70 19.24 9.40 -9.60
N VAL A 71 18.20 9.36 -8.76
CA VAL A 71 17.32 10.53 -8.54
C VAL A 71 18.00 11.61 -7.69
N GLN A 72 18.78 11.23 -6.66
CA GLN A 72 19.30 12.15 -5.64
C GLN A 72 20.74 12.60 -5.88
N HIS A 73 21.57 11.76 -6.51
CA HIS A 73 22.99 12.04 -6.68
C HIS A 73 23.22 13.22 -7.62
N GLN A 74 24.17 14.09 -7.24
CA GLN A 74 24.64 15.20 -8.08
C GLN A 74 25.82 14.73 -8.91
N PHE A 75 25.60 14.51 -10.20
CA PHE A 75 26.64 14.11 -11.13
C PHE A 75 27.52 15.31 -11.51
N LYS A 76 28.79 15.06 -11.79
CA LYS A 76 29.76 16.08 -12.15
C LYS A 76 29.45 16.70 -13.52
N ASP A 77 29.10 15.86 -14.47
CA ASP A 77 28.74 16.23 -15.85
C ASP A 77 27.78 15.20 -16.45
N GLU A 78 27.36 15.43 -17.70
CA GLU A 78 26.46 14.53 -18.42
C GLU A 78 27.08 13.15 -18.68
N ARG A 79 28.40 13.08 -18.88
CA ARG A 79 29.12 11.83 -19.11
C ARG A 79 29.15 10.99 -17.84
N ASP A 80 29.44 11.59 -16.69
CA ASP A 80 29.40 10.94 -15.39
C ASP A 80 28.02 10.38 -15.07
N GLN A 81 26.96 11.15 -15.43
CA GLN A 81 25.59 10.71 -15.32
C GLN A 81 25.30 9.51 -16.22
N GLU A 82 25.66 9.58 -17.52
CA GLU A 82 25.41 8.49 -18.49
C GLU A 82 26.16 7.21 -18.08
N GLU A 83 27.41 7.31 -17.69
CA GLU A 83 28.23 6.20 -17.21
C GLU A 83 27.60 5.56 -15.94
N SER A 84 27.17 6.37 -14.99
CA SER A 84 26.52 5.89 -13.77
C SER A 84 25.20 5.18 -14.05
N ILE A 85 24.39 5.70 -14.97
CA ILE A 85 23.12 5.07 -15.37
C ILE A 85 23.37 3.72 -16.04
N ASN A 86 24.40 3.62 -16.91
CA ASN A 86 24.77 2.35 -17.56
C ASN A 86 25.22 1.32 -16.52
N VAL A 87 26.08 1.70 -15.56
CA VAL A 87 26.50 0.81 -14.47
C VAL A 87 25.31 0.34 -13.64
N ALA A 88 24.39 1.24 -13.27
CA ALA A 88 23.19 0.89 -12.53
C ALA A 88 22.28 -0.08 -13.31
N PHE A 89 22.08 0.15 -14.61
CA PHE A 89 21.28 -0.70 -15.48
C PHE A 89 21.87 -2.12 -15.60
N TRP A 90 23.16 -2.24 -15.96
CA TRP A 90 23.79 -3.54 -16.13
C TRP A 90 23.93 -4.31 -14.82
N SER A 91 24.16 -3.62 -13.71
CA SER A 91 24.19 -4.24 -12.37
C SER A 91 22.82 -4.73 -11.95
N ASN A 92 21.76 -3.93 -12.15
CA ASN A 92 20.38 -4.34 -11.88
C ASN A 92 19.98 -5.54 -12.74
N LEU A 93 20.25 -5.51 -14.04
CA LEU A 93 19.91 -6.61 -14.95
C LEU A 93 20.68 -7.89 -14.60
N ALA A 94 22.01 -7.79 -14.35
CA ALA A 94 22.82 -8.94 -13.95
C ALA A 94 22.34 -9.56 -12.62
N MET A 95 22.03 -8.72 -11.62
CA MET A 95 21.49 -9.16 -10.34
C MET A 95 20.10 -9.81 -10.52
N SER A 96 19.26 -9.24 -11.38
CA SER A 96 17.93 -9.77 -11.69
C SER A 96 18.00 -11.16 -12.35
N LEU A 97 18.89 -11.34 -13.32
CA LEU A 97 19.12 -12.61 -13.98
C LEU A 97 19.73 -13.64 -13.03
N MET A 98 20.68 -13.23 -12.19
CA MET A 98 21.30 -14.09 -11.18
C MET A 98 20.26 -14.59 -10.16
N LEU A 99 19.46 -13.68 -9.60
CA LEU A 99 18.41 -14.05 -8.64
C LEU A 99 17.33 -14.91 -9.28
N TRP A 100 16.90 -14.60 -10.50
CA TRP A 100 15.99 -15.46 -11.24
C TRP A 100 16.58 -16.85 -11.47
N GLY A 101 17.86 -16.97 -11.84
CA GLY A 101 18.59 -18.22 -11.98
C GLY A 101 18.66 -19.01 -10.67
N ILE A 102 18.97 -18.36 -9.55
CA ILE A 102 18.96 -18.98 -8.22
C ILE A 102 17.56 -19.50 -7.89
N ILE A 103 16.52 -18.68 -8.09
CA ILE A 103 15.13 -19.09 -7.88
C ILE A 103 14.77 -20.27 -8.77
N ALA A 104 15.21 -20.31 -10.04
CA ALA A 104 14.95 -21.39 -10.96
C ALA A 104 15.62 -22.72 -10.51
N ILE A 105 16.88 -22.67 -10.09
CA ILE A 105 17.62 -23.82 -9.58
C ILE A 105 16.99 -24.38 -8.30
N PHE A 106 16.61 -23.50 -7.37
CA PHE A 106 16.02 -23.86 -6.08
C PHE A 106 14.48 -23.78 -6.07
N SER A 107 13.83 -23.79 -7.23
CA SER A 107 12.38 -23.59 -7.36
C SER A 107 11.53 -24.58 -6.55
N SER A 108 11.90 -25.88 -6.58
CA SER A 108 11.16 -26.91 -5.84
C SER A 108 11.29 -26.78 -4.32
N PRO A 109 12.49 -26.63 -3.71
CA PRO A 109 12.59 -26.35 -2.28
C PRO A 109 11.97 -25.01 -1.88
N LEU A 110 12.15 -23.94 -2.66
CA LEU A 110 11.52 -22.64 -2.40
C LEU A 110 10.00 -22.74 -2.42
N ALA A 111 9.42 -23.41 -3.41
CA ALA A 111 7.98 -23.62 -3.49
C ALA A 111 7.44 -24.36 -2.25
N ARG A 112 8.16 -25.35 -1.72
CA ARG A 112 7.79 -26.02 -0.45
C ARG A 112 7.87 -25.06 0.74
N ILE A 113 8.96 -24.30 0.84
CA ILE A 113 9.17 -23.35 1.94
C ILE A 113 8.07 -22.28 1.98
N VAL A 114 7.55 -21.85 0.82
CA VAL A 114 6.47 -20.83 0.77
C VAL A 114 5.07 -21.44 0.74
N GLY A 115 4.93 -22.74 1.05
CA GLY A 115 3.63 -23.39 1.18
C GLY A 115 2.96 -23.80 -0.16
N ASN A 116 3.73 -23.86 -1.26
CA ASN A 116 3.25 -24.27 -2.60
C ASN A 116 3.99 -25.51 -3.13
N PRO A 117 3.95 -26.65 -2.44
CA PRO A 117 4.65 -27.85 -2.90
C PRO A 117 4.15 -28.27 -4.30
N GLY A 118 5.09 -28.59 -5.20
CA GLY A 118 4.78 -28.97 -6.59
C GLY A 118 4.64 -27.79 -7.57
N LEU A 119 4.59 -26.55 -7.11
CA LEU A 119 4.45 -25.36 -7.98
C LEU A 119 5.79 -24.66 -8.28
N GLY A 120 6.93 -25.37 -8.20
CA GLY A 120 8.24 -24.81 -8.51
C GLY A 120 8.33 -24.19 -9.91
N TYR A 121 7.73 -24.86 -10.92
CA TYR A 121 7.70 -24.36 -12.29
C TYR A 121 6.90 -23.05 -12.44
N VAL A 122 5.84 -22.88 -11.62
CA VAL A 122 5.07 -21.62 -11.60
C VAL A 122 5.93 -20.50 -11.05
N LEU A 123 6.72 -20.77 -10.00
CA LEU A 123 7.65 -19.81 -9.41
C LEU A 123 8.69 -19.34 -10.43
N ILE A 124 9.26 -20.27 -11.23
CA ILE A 124 10.22 -19.93 -12.30
C ILE A 124 9.58 -18.95 -13.30
N ILE A 125 8.38 -19.28 -13.78
CA ILE A 125 7.68 -18.46 -14.80
C ILE A 125 7.25 -17.10 -14.21
N ALA A 126 6.69 -17.08 -13.01
CA ALA A 126 6.28 -15.82 -12.38
C ALA A 126 7.46 -14.88 -12.11
N CYS A 127 8.60 -15.44 -11.65
CA CYS A 127 9.81 -14.66 -11.36
C CYS A 127 10.53 -14.14 -12.61
N ILE A 128 10.13 -14.51 -13.84
CA ILE A 128 10.62 -13.89 -15.08
C ILE A 128 10.27 -12.38 -15.10
N SER A 129 9.27 -11.98 -14.33
CA SER A 129 8.95 -10.56 -14.10
C SER A 129 10.12 -9.75 -13.53
N ILE A 130 11.03 -10.37 -12.76
CA ILE A 130 12.18 -9.71 -12.13
C ILE A 130 13.15 -9.15 -13.18
N PRO A 131 13.72 -9.94 -14.13
CA PRO A 131 14.57 -9.39 -15.18
C PRO A 131 13.81 -8.46 -16.13
N ILE A 132 12.51 -8.65 -16.37
CA ILE A 132 11.70 -7.71 -17.16
C ILE A 132 11.59 -6.35 -16.44
N ALA A 133 11.39 -6.34 -15.12
CA ALA A 133 11.30 -5.12 -14.33
C ALA A 133 12.62 -4.30 -14.36
N ALA A 134 13.78 -4.93 -14.52
CA ALA A 134 15.06 -4.23 -14.63
C ALA A 134 15.07 -3.18 -15.76
N PHE A 135 14.37 -3.45 -16.88
CA PHE A 135 14.23 -2.50 -17.98
C PHE A 135 13.36 -1.29 -17.64
N SER A 136 12.42 -1.41 -16.71
CA SER A 136 11.54 -0.31 -16.31
C SER A 136 12.07 0.49 -15.13
N THR A 137 12.84 -0.14 -14.23
CA THR A 137 13.33 0.43 -12.97
C THR A 137 14.19 1.68 -13.21
N ILE A 138 15.24 1.56 -14.01
CA ILE A 138 16.18 2.65 -14.29
C ILE A 138 15.52 3.75 -15.11
N GLN A 139 14.68 3.39 -16.10
CA GLN A 139 13.92 4.36 -16.88
C GLN A 139 12.97 5.20 -16.01
N SER A 140 12.28 4.56 -15.06
CA SER A 140 11.40 5.26 -14.11
C SER A 140 12.18 6.27 -13.24
N ALA A 141 13.40 5.91 -12.81
CA ALA A 141 14.27 6.81 -12.06
C ALA A 141 14.65 8.04 -12.88
N LEU A 142 14.97 7.86 -14.18
CA LEU A 142 15.32 8.96 -15.08
C LEU A 142 14.17 9.94 -15.30
N TYR A 143 12.94 9.44 -15.51
CA TYR A 143 11.76 10.30 -15.61
C TYR A 143 11.48 11.03 -14.29
N THR A 144 11.65 10.35 -13.16
CA THR A 144 11.48 10.95 -11.84
C THR A 144 12.51 12.07 -11.60
N ARG A 145 13.79 11.86 -11.95
CA ARG A 145 14.86 12.87 -11.87
C ARG A 145 14.54 14.10 -12.73
N LYS A 146 14.02 13.88 -13.95
CA LYS A 146 13.63 14.95 -14.89
C LYS A 146 12.30 15.62 -14.52
N LEU A 147 11.60 15.16 -13.47
CA LEU A 147 10.25 15.59 -13.08
C LEU A 147 9.20 15.36 -14.19
N ASP A 148 9.44 14.43 -15.11
CA ASP A 148 8.49 14.07 -16.17
C ASP A 148 7.47 13.03 -15.71
N PHE A 149 6.64 13.42 -14.76
CA PHE A 149 5.55 12.59 -14.25
C PHE A 149 4.39 12.44 -15.26
N LYS A 150 4.34 13.25 -16.31
CA LYS A 150 3.35 13.11 -17.38
C LYS A 150 3.59 11.83 -18.19
N THR A 151 4.83 11.55 -18.56
CA THR A 151 5.20 10.31 -19.23
C THR A 151 5.00 9.10 -18.34
N LEU A 152 5.42 9.18 -17.06
CA LEU A 152 5.16 8.13 -16.08
C LEU A 152 3.67 7.86 -15.90
N PHE A 153 2.83 8.90 -15.90
CA PHE A 153 1.37 8.74 -15.84
C PHE A 153 0.84 7.94 -17.04
N LYS A 154 1.21 8.35 -18.26
CA LYS A 154 0.76 7.65 -19.49
C LYS A 154 1.11 6.16 -19.44
N VAL A 155 2.37 5.84 -19.11
CA VAL A 155 2.82 4.45 -19.02
C VAL A 155 2.07 3.69 -17.94
N ARG A 156 1.94 4.27 -16.74
CA ARG A 156 1.22 3.62 -15.62
C ARG A 156 -0.25 3.39 -15.94
N VAL A 157 -0.92 4.33 -16.61
CA VAL A 157 -2.31 4.15 -17.03
C VAL A 157 -2.44 2.99 -18.02
N VAL A 158 -1.61 2.97 -19.07
CA VAL A 158 -1.65 1.89 -20.07
C VAL A 158 -1.32 0.54 -19.41
N SER A 159 -0.29 0.49 -18.57
CA SER A 159 0.06 -0.74 -17.86
C SER A 159 -1.05 -1.19 -16.87
N ALA A 160 -1.73 -0.24 -16.19
CA ALA A 160 -2.84 -0.55 -15.29
C ALA A 160 -4.11 -1.03 -16.02
N MET A 161 -4.21 -0.79 -17.33
CA MET A 161 -5.28 -1.35 -18.17
C MET A 161 -5.02 -2.80 -18.57
N ALA A 162 -3.78 -3.29 -18.48
CA ALA A 162 -3.43 -4.66 -18.84
C ALA A 162 -4.28 -5.73 -18.09
N PRO A 163 -4.54 -5.62 -16.77
CA PRO A 163 -5.43 -6.54 -16.09
C PRO A 163 -6.85 -6.58 -16.67
N LEU A 164 -7.39 -5.44 -17.11
CA LEU A 164 -8.72 -5.39 -17.72
C LEU A 164 -8.77 -6.06 -19.09
N VAL A 165 -7.73 -5.85 -19.90
CA VAL A 165 -7.70 -6.29 -21.31
C VAL A 165 -7.13 -7.70 -21.47
N VAL A 166 -6.23 -8.13 -20.58
CA VAL A 166 -5.53 -9.40 -20.67
C VAL A 166 -5.94 -10.35 -19.55
N THR A 167 -5.81 -9.90 -18.27
CA THR A 167 -6.03 -10.80 -17.13
C THR A 167 -7.49 -11.24 -17.03
N ILE A 168 -8.46 -10.33 -17.20
CA ILE A 168 -9.89 -10.67 -17.10
C ILE A 168 -10.31 -11.66 -18.20
N PRO A 169 -10.01 -11.45 -19.50
CA PRO A 169 -10.31 -12.45 -20.54
C PRO A 169 -9.64 -13.81 -20.28
N LEU A 170 -8.37 -13.81 -19.85
CA LEU A 170 -7.68 -15.06 -19.49
C LEU A 170 -8.31 -15.73 -18.27
N ALA A 171 -8.73 -14.97 -17.25
CA ALA A 171 -9.41 -15.51 -16.07
C ALA A 171 -10.77 -16.12 -16.43
N PHE A 172 -11.50 -15.50 -17.35
CA PHE A 172 -12.76 -16.04 -17.86
C PHE A 172 -12.56 -17.38 -18.60
N TRP A 173 -11.49 -17.50 -19.39
CA TRP A 173 -11.17 -18.71 -20.16
C TRP A 173 -10.52 -19.80 -19.34
N MET A 174 -9.46 -19.46 -18.57
CA MET A 174 -8.63 -20.44 -17.85
C MET A 174 -9.19 -20.81 -16.47
N ARG A 175 -9.89 -19.89 -15.80
CA ARG A 175 -10.45 -20.02 -14.44
C ARG A 175 -9.47 -20.55 -13.39
N ASN A 176 -8.20 -20.16 -13.51
CA ASN A 176 -7.13 -20.56 -12.59
C ASN A 176 -6.10 -19.43 -12.38
N PHE A 177 -5.13 -19.65 -11.49
CA PHE A 177 -4.11 -18.67 -11.11
C PHE A 177 -3.20 -18.23 -12.29
N TRP A 178 -3.10 -19.00 -13.36
CA TRP A 178 -2.30 -18.64 -14.52
C TRP A 178 -2.74 -17.33 -15.18
N ALA A 179 -4.01 -17.03 -15.14
CA ALA A 179 -4.51 -15.75 -15.64
C ALA A 179 -3.86 -14.56 -14.92
N LEU A 180 -3.69 -14.66 -13.60
CA LEU A 180 -3.05 -13.63 -12.78
C LEU A 180 -1.54 -13.57 -13.05
N VAL A 181 -0.87 -14.71 -13.15
CA VAL A 181 0.58 -14.79 -13.43
C VAL A 181 0.89 -14.18 -14.80
N ILE A 182 0.21 -14.62 -15.85
CA ILE A 182 0.40 -14.12 -17.22
C ILE A 182 0.06 -12.63 -17.28
N GLY A 183 -1.05 -12.23 -16.65
CA GLY A 183 -1.45 -10.83 -16.58
C GLY A 183 -0.39 -9.91 -15.96
N THR A 184 0.26 -10.35 -14.88
CA THR A 184 1.34 -9.61 -14.24
C THR A 184 2.58 -9.51 -15.14
N ILE A 185 2.96 -10.60 -15.79
CA ILE A 185 4.09 -10.62 -16.74
C ILE A 185 3.82 -9.66 -17.91
N VAL A 186 2.63 -9.72 -18.50
CA VAL A 186 2.24 -8.83 -19.62
C VAL A 186 2.23 -7.37 -19.17
N GLN A 187 1.71 -7.07 -17.96
CA GLN A 187 1.76 -5.72 -17.39
C GLN A 187 3.19 -5.19 -17.28
N ASN A 188 4.12 -6.03 -16.80
CA ASN A 188 5.54 -5.67 -16.68
C ASN A 188 6.20 -5.49 -18.04
N ILE A 189 5.88 -6.34 -19.03
CA ILE A 189 6.36 -6.18 -20.41
C ILE A 189 5.87 -4.87 -21.01
N ILE A 190 4.59 -4.52 -20.86
CA ILE A 190 4.03 -3.26 -21.35
C ILE A 190 4.75 -2.09 -20.71
N SER A 191 4.93 -2.12 -19.38
CA SER A 191 5.63 -1.06 -18.64
C SER A 191 7.08 -0.90 -19.11
N ALA A 192 7.84 -2.01 -19.19
CA ALA A 192 9.23 -2.00 -19.65
C ALA A 192 9.37 -1.49 -21.09
N THR A 193 8.51 -1.96 -21.99
CA THR A 193 8.53 -1.57 -23.41
C THR A 193 8.21 -0.08 -23.58
N LEU A 194 7.14 0.40 -22.94
CA LEU A 194 6.72 1.80 -23.06
C LEU A 194 7.74 2.76 -22.45
N LEU A 195 8.28 2.46 -21.27
CA LEU A 195 9.30 3.28 -20.64
C LEU A 195 10.58 3.32 -21.47
N THR A 196 11.01 2.16 -22.00
CA THR A 196 12.20 2.08 -22.83
C THR A 196 11.98 2.77 -24.17
N TYR A 197 10.81 2.64 -24.81
CA TYR A 197 10.50 3.29 -26.09
C TYR A 197 10.53 4.81 -26.00
N HIS A 198 9.87 5.37 -24.98
CA HIS A 198 9.80 6.82 -24.80
C HIS A 198 11.08 7.44 -24.21
N SER A 199 12.00 6.63 -23.66
CA SER A 199 13.23 7.14 -23.05
C SER A 199 14.22 7.65 -24.08
N SER A 200 14.76 8.84 -23.84
CA SER A 200 15.88 9.39 -24.60
C SER A 200 17.19 8.64 -24.36
N TRP A 201 17.35 8.04 -23.18
CA TRP A 201 18.49 7.22 -22.85
C TRP A 201 18.26 5.77 -23.26
N LYS A 202 19.28 5.16 -23.86
CA LYS A 202 19.31 3.73 -24.22
C LYS A 202 20.52 3.09 -23.59
N PRO A 203 20.44 1.82 -23.13
CA PRO A 203 21.58 1.13 -22.56
C PRO A 203 22.77 1.07 -23.52
N ARG A 204 23.91 1.54 -23.06
CA ARG A 204 25.19 1.33 -23.71
C ARG A 204 26.08 0.46 -22.86
N PHE A 205 26.93 -0.35 -23.46
CA PHE A 205 27.80 -1.22 -22.70
C PHE A 205 28.94 -0.39 -22.10
N PHE A 206 28.80 -0.09 -20.82
CA PHE A 206 29.78 0.57 -19.98
C PHE A 206 29.67 0.02 -18.56
N TYR A 207 30.80 -0.31 -17.94
CA TYR A 207 30.83 -0.82 -16.58
C TYR A 207 32.05 -0.29 -15.82
N SER A 208 31.86 0.18 -14.59
CA SER A 208 32.93 0.61 -13.67
C SER A 208 32.59 0.09 -12.28
N TYR A 209 33.53 -0.68 -11.72
CA TYR A 209 33.41 -1.20 -10.36
C TYR A 209 33.46 -0.09 -9.30
N GLU A 210 34.22 0.99 -9.55
CA GLU A 210 34.27 2.14 -8.65
C GLU A 210 32.93 2.81 -8.49
N LYS A 211 32.24 3.08 -9.62
CA LYS A 211 30.88 3.64 -9.62
C LYS A 211 29.88 2.71 -8.96
N LEU A 212 29.97 1.41 -9.19
CA LEU A 212 29.12 0.44 -8.51
C LEU A 212 29.32 0.49 -6.99
N LYS A 213 30.58 0.51 -6.51
CA LYS A 213 30.90 0.57 -5.09
C LYS A 213 30.35 1.83 -4.42
N GLU A 214 30.44 2.97 -5.11
CA GLU A 214 29.86 4.23 -4.67
C GLU A 214 28.34 4.13 -4.51
N MET A 215 27.65 3.60 -5.51
CA MET A 215 26.18 3.39 -5.50
C MET A 215 25.76 2.45 -4.38
N LEU A 216 26.43 1.32 -4.20
CA LEU A 216 26.11 0.35 -3.16
C LEU A 216 26.33 0.93 -1.75
N SER A 217 27.40 1.70 -1.55
CA SER A 217 27.67 2.38 -0.27
C SER A 217 26.52 3.33 0.13
N PHE A 218 25.98 4.07 -0.84
CA PHE A 218 24.82 4.94 -0.64
C PHE A 218 23.53 4.14 -0.36
N SER A 219 23.39 3.00 -1.00
CA SER A 219 22.12 2.26 -1.09
C SER A 219 21.87 1.28 0.05
N ILE A 220 22.90 0.84 0.79
CA ILE A 220 22.79 -0.21 1.81
C ILE A 220 21.75 0.12 2.89
N TRP A 221 21.70 1.36 3.35
CA TRP A 221 20.70 1.79 4.34
C TRP A 221 19.30 1.79 3.79
N SER A 222 19.12 2.15 2.52
CA SER A 222 17.84 2.08 1.84
C SER A 222 17.36 0.64 1.65
N MET A 223 18.28 -0.29 1.40
CA MET A 223 17.96 -1.70 1.27
C MET A 223 17.51 -2.30 2.62
N ILE A 224 18.21 -1.98 3.72
CA ILE A 224 17.83 -2.39 5.07
C ILE A 224 16.40 -1.88 5.42
N GLU A 225 16.12 -0.62 5.09
CA GLU A 225 14.77 -0.04 5.25
C GLU A 225 13.72 -0.83 4.47
N GLN A 226 13.98 -1.14 3.20
CA GLN A 226 13.04 -1.88 2.35
C GLN A 226 12.82 -3.32 2.84
N VAL A 227 13.88 -4.01 3.31
CA VAL A 227 13.77 -5.34 3.93
C VAL A 227 12.90 -5.27 5.18
N SER A 228 13.07 -4.26 6.03
CA SER A 228 12.25 -4.08 7.24
C SER A 228 10.76 -3.86 6.90
N ILE A 229 10.49 -3.05 5.88
CA ILE A 229 9.12 -2.81 5.37
C ILE A 229 8.55 -4.11 4.78
N TRP A 230 9.34 -4.85 4.02
CA TRP A 230 8.92 -6.12 3.43
C TRP A 230 8.57 -7.15 4.51
N LEU A 231 9.42 -7.31 5.52
CA LEU A 231 9.15 -8.20 6.66
C LEU A 231 7.80 -7.89 7.31
N THR A 232 7.49 -6.61 7.52
CA THR A 232 6.21 -6.20 8.10
C THR A 232 5.01 -6.56 7.22
N ASN A 233 5.16 -6.49 5.90
CA ASN A 233 4.07 -6.67 4.95
C ASN A 233 3.88 -8.12 4.51
N TYR A 234 4.87 -8.99 4.69
CA TYR A 234 4.86 -10.34 4.12
C TYR A 234 5.14 -11.46 5.12
N VAL A 235 5.57 -11.16 6.35
CA VAL A 235 5.80 -12.22 7.34
C VAL A 235 4.53 -13.00 7.67
N ASP A 236 3.41 -12.30 7.76
CA ASP A 236 2.11 -12.93 7.97
C ASP A 236 1.68 -13.76 6.75
N VAL A 237 1.92 -13.27 5.53
CA VAL A 237 1.69 -14.03 4.29
C VAL A 237 2.51 -15.31 4.27
N PHE A 238 3.79 -15.24 4.67
CA PHE A 238 4.67 -16.41 4.75
C PHE A 238 4.15 -17.43 5.76
N ILE A 239 3.84 -17.01 6.99
CA ILE A 239 3.37 -17.90 8.05
C ILE A 239 2.02 -18.53 7.68
N VAL A 240 1.08 -17.74 7.19
CA VAL A 240 -0.25 -18.22 6.78
C VAL A 240 -0.14 -19.20 5.62
N GLY A 241 0.69 -18.88 4.61
CA GLY A 241 0.88 -19.72 3.42
C GLY A 241 1.55 -21.07 3.74
N THR A 242 2.40 -21.12 4.77
CA THR A 242 3.10 -22.33 5.18
C THR A 242 2.34 -23.18 6.18
N ALA A 243 1.59 -22.56 7.10
CA ALA A 243 0.91 -23.24 8.19
C ALA A 243 -0.56 -23.59 7.87
N LEU A 244 -1.19 -22.83 6.98
CA LEU A 244 -2.57 -23.08 6.52
C LEU A 244 -2.57 -23.43 5.02
N SER A 245 -3.76 -23.53 4.42
CA SER A 245 -3.87 -23.77 2.98
C SER A 245 -3.81 -22.47 2.17
N GLN A 246 -3.56 -22.58 0.85
CA GLN A 246 -3.61 -21.46 -0.08
C GLN A 246 -5.00 -20.82 -0.16
N TYR A 247 -6.05 -21.57 0.13
CA TYR A 247 -7.41 -21.06 0.29
C TYR A 247 -7.46 -19.99 1.38
N TYR A 248 -7.01 -20.30 2.59
CA TYR A 248 -7.02 -19.35 3.71
C TYR A 248 -6.07 -18.16 3.49
N LEU A 249 -4.94 -18.40 2.83
CA LEU A 249 -4.06 -17.30 2.45
C LEU A 249 -4.74 -16.36 1.45
N GLY A 250 -5.48 -16.90 0.49
CA GLY A 250 -6.27 -16.13 -0.47
C GLY A 250 -7.32 -15.26 0.23
N LEU A 251 -8.10 -15.84 1.16
CA LEU A 251 -9.09 -15.11 1.96
C LEU A 251 -8.43 -13.98 2.75
N TYR A 252 -7.34 -14.30 3.45
CA TYR A 252 -6.58 -13.36 4.26
C TYR A 252 -6.03 -12.19 3.43
N ARG A 253 -5.33 -12.50 2.35
CA ARG A 253 -4.67 -11.48 1.52
C ARG A 253 -5.66 -10.62 0.75
N THR A 254 -6.72 -11.21 0.21
CA THR A 254 -7.75 -10.46 -0.52
C THR A 254 -8.55 -9.57 0.42
N GLY A 255 -8.96 -10.08 1.59
CA GLY A 255 -9.65 -9.28 2.60
C GLY A 255 -8.83 -8.07 3.06
N SER A 256 -7.56 -8.28 3.42
CA SER A 256 -6.67 -7.19 3.83
C SER A 256 -6.39 -6.19 2.69
N SER A 257 -6.21 -6.68 1.47
CA SER A 257 -5.98 -5.85 0.28
C SER A 257 -7.18 -4.97 -0.06
N MET A 258 -8.41 -5.52 0.02
CA MET A 258 -9.62 -4.75 -0.23
C MET A 258 -9.79 -3.58 0.72
N VAL A 259 -9.65 -3.84 2.02
CA VAL A 259 -9.68 -2.76 3.01
C VAL A 259 -8.57 -1.74 2.76
N GLY A 260 -7.37 -2.22 2.42
CA GLY A 260 -6.23 -1.38 2.06
C GLY A 260 -6.48 -0.50 0.83
N GLN A 261 -7.18 -1.01 -0.18
CA GLN A 261 -7.55 -0.25 -1.38
C GLN A 261 -8.55 0.87 -1.04
N ILE A 262 -9.58 0.56 -0.24
CA ILE A 262 -10.60 1.54 0.18
C ILE A 262 -9.97 2.65 1.05
N THR A 263 -9.27 2.27 2.10
CA THR A 263 -8.63 3.22 3.02
C THR A 263 -7.46 3.97 2.37
N GLY A 264 -6.79 3.31 1.44
CA GLY A 264 -5.69 3.86 0.65
C GLY A 264 -6.09 5.02 -0.27
N LEU A 265 -7.36 5.13 -0.68
CA LEU A 265 -7.87 6.30 -1.40
C LEU A 265 -7.78 7.56 -0.53
N ILE A 266 -8.16 7.43 0.74
CA ILE A 266 -8.15 8.56 1.68
C ILE A 266 -6.70 8.92 2.04
N THR A 267 -5.88 7.94 2.43
CA THR A 267 -4.51 8.19 2.87
C THR A 267 -3.61 8.68 1.75
N ALA A 268 -3.80 8.25 0.50
CA ALA A 268 -3.02 8.74 -0.65
C ALA A 268 -3.18 10.24 -0.91
N ILE A 269 -4.36 10.80 -0.59
CA ILE A 269 -4.62 12.24 -0.72
C ILE A 269 -4.15 12.98 0.53
N THR A 270 -4.47 12.45 1.69
CA THR A 270 -4.31 13.16 2.96
C THR A 270 -2.87 13.16 3.48
N THR A 271 -2.10 12.09 3.28
CA THR A 271 -0.72 11.97 3.77
C THR A 271 0.22 13.05 3.21
N PRO A 272 0.29 13.28 1.88
CA PRO A 272 1.17 14.32 1.33
C PRO A 272 0.77 15.74 1.75
N ILE A 273 -0.53 16.00 1.87
CA ILE A 273 -1.05 17.31 2.30
C ILE A 273 -0.61 17.57 3.73
N LEU A 274 -0.83 16.62 4.64
CA LEU A 274 -0.42 16.77 6.03
C LEU A 274 1.08 17.00 6.16
N PHE A 275 1.89 16.14 5.55
CA PHE A 275 3.35 16.26 5.60
C PHE A 275 3.83 17.63 5.12
N SER A 276 3.39 18.07 3.94
CA SER A 276 3.83 19.32 3.35
C SER A 276 3.45 20.54 4.18
N THR A 277 2.29 20.49 4.86
CA THR A 277 1.81 21.60 5.68
C THR A 277 2.49 21.59 7.05
N LEU A 278 2.63 20.42 7.70
CA LEU A 278 3.33 20.30 8.97
C LEU A 278 4.81 20.71 8.87
N SER A 279 5.48 20.36 7.75
CA SER A 279 6.89 20.72 7.53
C SER A 279 7.12 22.24 7.46
N ARG A 280 6.11 23.01 7.05
CA ARG A 280 6.17 24.49 7.03
C ARG A 280 5.97 25.10 8.41
N LEU A 281 5.33 24.40 9.32
CA LEU A 281 4.99 24.82 10.67
C LEU A 281 5.89 24.19 11.73
N GLN A 282 7.00 23.56 11.33
CA GLN A 282 7.86 22.80 12.22
C GLN A 282 8.43 23.63 13.39
N ASP A 283 8.57 24.94 13.21
CA ASP A 283 9.15 25.87 14.18
C ASP A 283 8.08 26.57 15.05
N ASP A 284 6.79 26.47 14.69
CA ASP A 284 5.66 26.98 15.48
C ASP A 284 4.87 25.80 16.08
N GLU A 285 5.18 25.46 17.32
CA GLU A 285 4.57 24.31 18.01
C GLU A 285 3.05 24.44 18.15
N LYS A 286 2.54 25.64 18.38
CA LYS A 286 1.11 25.88 18.58
C LYS A 286 0.33 25.68 17.28
N GLU A 287 0.77 26.28 16.19
CA GLU A 287 0.13 26.14 14.89
C GLU A 287 0.28 24.71 14.35
N PHE A 288 1.45 24.07 14.58
CA PHE A 288 1.70 22.68 14.24
C PHE A 288 0.70 21.71 14.89
N LEU A 289 0.50 21.85 16.21
CA LEU A 289 -0.45 21.01 16.96
C LEU A 289 -1.89 21.29 16.54
N ASP A 290 -2.27 22.57 16.37
CA ASP A 290 -3.61 22.95 15.94
C ASP A 290 -3.94 22.38 14.55
N LEU A 291 -3.01 22.45 13.62
CA LEU A 291 -3.18 21.86 12.29
C LEU A 291 -3.32 20.34 12.38
N PHE A 292 -2.42 19.67 13.11
CA PHE A 292 -2.46 18.21 13.27
C PHE A 292 -3.82 17.76 13.83
N PHE A 293 -4.33 18.40 14.88
CA PHE A 293 -5.62 18.02 15.48
C PHE A 293 -6.82 18.36 14.58
N LYS A 294 -6.80 19.45 13.85
CA LYS A 294 -7.83 19.78 12.85
C LYS A 294 -7.87 18.72 11.76
N PHE A 295 -6.68 18.32 11.28
CA PHE A 295 -6.54 17.31 10.25
C PHE A 295 -6.98 15.92 10.76
N GLN A 296 -6.53 15.51 11.97
CA GLN A 296 -6.95 14.25 12.60
C GLN A 296 -8.47 14.16 12.74
N LYS A 297 -9.12 15.25 13.17
CA LYS A 297 -10.56 15.35 13.28
C LYS A 297 -11.25 15.15 11.93
N PHE A 298 -10.78 15.84 10.89
CA PHE A 298 -11.31 15.71 9.53
C PHE A 298 -11.23 14.26 9.03
N VAL A 299 -10.06 13.63 9.18
CA VAL A 299 -9.86 12.24 8.80
C VAL A 299 -10.71 11.30 9.64
N GLY A 300 -10.86 11.57 10.95
CA GLY A 300 -11.70 10.79 11.85
C GLY A 300 -13.17 10.75 11.43
N ILE A 301 -13.71 11.89 10.98
CA ILE A 301 -15.09 11.98 10.45
C ILE A 301 -15.29 11.11 9.22
N LEU A 302 -14.27 10.91 8.40
CA LEU A 302 -14.36 10.12 7.18
C LEU A 302 -14.04 8.64 7.40
N VAL A 303 -12.98 8.34 8.14
CA VAL A 303 -12.40 6.99 8.23
C VAL A 303 -13.06 6.13 9.30
N ILE A 304 -13.47 6.71 10.44
CA ILE A 304 -14.10 5.93 11.52
C ILE A 304 -15.42 5.33 11.07
N PRO A 305 -16.39 6.09 10.51
CA PRO A 305 -17.64 5.48 10.03
C PRO A 305 -17.43 4.50 8.88
N LEU A 306 -16.41 4.71 8.04
CA LEU A 306 -16.05 3.78 6.99
C LEU A 306 -15.63 2.42 7.57
N GLY A 307 -14.77 2.41 8.59
CA GLY A 307 -14.35 1.16 9.24
C GLY A 307 -15.48 0.45 9.97
N VAL A 308 -16.32 1.18 10.69
CA VAL A 308 -17.53 0.64 11.33
C VAL A 308 -18.52 0.13 10.27
N GLY A 309 -18.73 0.85 9.17
CA GLY A 309 -19.56 0.42 8.06
C GLY A 309 -19.06 -0.88 7.42
N ILE A 310 -17.75 -0.99 7.17
CA ILE A 310 -17.15 -2.24 6.67
C ILE A 310 -17.39 -3.40 7.64
N PHE A 311 -17.31 -3.17 8.95
CA PHE A 311 -17.53 -4.18 9.97
C PHE A 311 -19.00 -4.62 10.03
N LEU A 312 -19.95 -3.67 10.04
CA LEU A 312 -21.39 -3.94 10.12
C LEU A 312 -21.93 -4.65 8.87
N PHE A 313 -21.45 -4.24 7.69
CA PHE A 313 -21.91 -4.77 6.41
C PHE A 313 -20.92 -5.73 5.75
N ARG A 314 -20.05 -6.36 6.55
CA ARG A 314 -18.97 -7.24 6.05
C ARG A 314 -19.45 -8.35 5.14
N ASP A 315 -20.53 -9.05 5.52
CA ASP A 315 -21.11 -10.15 4.74
C ASP A 315 -21.65 -9.62 3.41
N PHE A 316 -22.42 -8.54 3.46
CA PHE A 316 -22.98 -7.89 2.26
C PHE A 316 -21.87 -7.38 1.33
N ILE A 317 -20.85 -6.72 1.87
CA ILE A 317 -19.70 -6.21 1.08
C ILE A 317 -18.95 -7.37 0.45
N THR A 318 -18.65 -8.43 1.21
CA THR A 318 -17.87 -9.57 0.71
C THR A 318 -18.61 -10.28 -0.41
N ILE A 319 -19.87 -10.63 -0.22
CA ILE A 319 -20.66 -11.34 -1.22
C ILE A 319 -20.90 -10.46 -2.46
N THR A 320 -21.25 -9.18 -2.25
CA THR A 320 -21.56 -8.27 -3.36
C THR A 320 -20.32 -7.92 -4.17
N VAL A 321 -19.17 -7.75 -3.53
CA VAL A 321 -17.94 -7.31 -4.21
C VAL A 321 -17.12 -8.49 -4.71
N LEU A 322 -16.89 -9.51 -3.88
CA LEU A 322 -16.03 -10.63 -4.21
C LEU A 322 -16.80 -11.86 -4.75
N GLY A 323 -18.02 -12.08 -4.28
CA GLY A 323 -18.83 -13.25 -4.61
C GLY A 323 -18.99 -14.23 -3.45
N ASP A 324 -19.91 -15.20 -3.59
CA ASP A 324 -20.30 -16.14 -2.52
C ASP A 324 -19.14 -17.02 -2.03
N GLN A 325 -18.24 -17.37 -2.92
CA GLN A 325 -17.06 -18.20 -2.62
C GLN A 325 -16.06 -17.56 -1.63
N TRP A 326 -16.25 -16.27 -1.31
CA TRP A 326 -15.44 -15.50 -0.37
C TRP A 326 -16.10 -15.29 1.00
N GLY A 327 -17.23 -15.96 1.26
CA GLY A 327 -18.00 -15.75 2.49
C GLY A 327 -17.17 -15.82 3.78
N GLU A 328 -16.25 -16.76 3.88
CA GLU A 328 -15.36 -16.92 5.05
C GLU A 328 -14.38 -15.73 5.23
N ALA A 329 -14.11 -14.95 4.17
CA ALA A 329 -13.29 -13.75 4.29
C ALA A 329 -14.02 -12.59 5.00
N ALA A 330 -15.35 -12.62 5.09
CA ALA A 330 -16.16 -11.55 5.62
C ALA A 330 -15.78 -11.19 7.08
N TYR A 331 -15.57 -12.20 7.90
CA TYR A 331 -15.17 -12.00 9.30
C TYR A 331 -13.86 -11.21 9.39
N PHE A 332 -12.84 -11.65 8.68
CA PHE A 332 -11.54 -10.96 8.66
C PHE A 332 -11.63 -9.56 8.04
N LEU A 333 -12.33 -9.43 6.91
CA LEU A 333 -12.53 -8.16 6.22
C LEU A 333 -13.18 -7.12 7.15
N GLY A 334 -14.20 -7.52 7.90
CA GLY A 334 -14.87 -6.66 8.88
C GLY A 334 -13.93 -6.19 9.99
N LEU A 335 -13.25 -7.13 10.68
CA LEU A 335 -12.30 -6.81 11.74
C LEU A 335 -11.15 -5.96 11.24
N TRP A 336 -10.61 -6.30 10.06
CA TRP A 336 -9.53 -5.56 9.42
C TRP A 336 -9.94 -4.13 9.03
N GLY A 337 -11.18 -3.94 8.58
CA GLY A 337 -11.75 -2.63 8.29
C GLY A 337 -11.86 -1.76 9.53
N LEU A 338 -12.41 -2.32 10.62
CA LEU A 338 -12.56 -1.63 11.88
C LEU A 338 -11.21 -1.23 12.49
N THR A 339 -10.29 -2.19 12.64
CA THR A 339 -8.97 -1.90 13.22
C THR A 339 -8.11 -1.02 12.34
N SER A 340 -8.24 -1.10 11.00
CA SER A 340 -7.57 -0.18 10.08
C SER A 340 -8.02 1.25 10.26
N SER A 341 -9.33 1.48 10.42
CA SER A 341 -9.85 2.84 10.63
C SER A 341 -9.32 3.47 11.91
N ILE A 342 -9.29 2.71 13.00
CA ILE A 342 -8.74 3.16 14.29
C ILE A 342 -7.23 3.45 14.15
N THR A 343 -6.49 2.54 13.51
CA THR A 343 -5.03 2.69 13.30
C THR A 343 -4.70 3.90 12.41
N ILE A 344 -5.50 4.15 11.36
CA ILE A 344 -5.28 5.31 10.48
C ILE A 344 -5.43 6.60 11.25
N VAL A 345 -6.45 6.74 12.08
CA VAL A 345 -6.76 7.98 12.78
C VAL A 345 -5.80 8.23 13.95
N LEU A 346 -5.36 7.19 14.67
CA LEU A 346 -4.56 7.33 15.90
C LEU A 346 -3.05 7.06 15.70
N SER A 347 -2.63 6.43 14.59
CA SER A 347 -1.25 5.99 14.43
C SER A 347 -0.64 6.33 13.08
N HIS A 348 -1.36 6.16 11.96
CA HIS A 348 -0.78 6.27 10.61
C HIS A 348 -0.07 7.59 10.35
N TYR A 349 -0.65 8.70 10.81
CA TYR A 349 -0.10 10.05 10.59
C TYR A 349 1.04 10.43 11.55
N SER A 350 1.35 9.60 12.53
CA SER A 350 2.50 9.81 13.42
C SER A 350 3.83 9.84 12.65
N SER A 351 3.93 9.02 11.59
CA SER A 351 5.11 9.00 10.71
C SER A 351 5.34 10.34 10.01
N GLU A 352 4.25 11.06 9.65
CA GLU A 352 4.36 12.38 9.03
C GLU A 352 4.81 13.44 10.04
N VAL A 353 4.35 13.33 11.28
CA VAL A 353 4.82 14.17 12.40
C VAL A 353 6.32 13.98 12.61
N TYR A 354 6.79 12.73 12.67
CA TYR A 354 8.21 12.42 12.86
C TYR A 354 9.06 12.98 11.70
N ARG A 355 8.61 12.81 10.47
CA ARG A 355 9.30 13.34 9.28
C ARG A 355 9.31 14.86 9.24
N ALA A 356 8.18 15.51 9.54
CA ALA A 356 8.08 16.97 9.58
C ALA A 356 8.99 17.61 10.65
N LYS A 357 9.20 16.92 11.78
CA LYS A 357 10.11 17.32 12.85
C LYS A 357 11.57 16.84 12.65
N GLY A 358 11.92 16.31 11.47
CA GLY A 358 13.28 15.85 11.16
C GLY A 358 13.74 14.60 11.90
N LYS A 359 12.81 13.79 12.45
CA LYS A 359 13.10 12.57 13.23
C LYS A 359 12.56 11.29 12.57
N PRO A 360 12.83 11.01 11.28
CA PRO A 360 12.27 9.86 10.57
C PRO A 360 12.64 8.50 11.19
N LYS A 361 13.77 8.42 11.92
CA LYS A 361 14.18 7.21 12.64
C LYS A 361 13.14 6.69 13.64
N LEU A 362 12.27 7.57 14.16
CA LEU A 362 11.19 7.15 15.07
C LEU A 362 10.12 6.30 14.38
N SER A 363 9.88 6.51 13.07
CA SER A 363 8.99 5.64 12.29
C SER A 363 9.57 4.22 12.17
N VAL A 364 10.89 4.10 11.96
CA VAL A 364 11.59 2.81 11.89
C VAL A 364 11.53 2.11 13.25
N LEU A 365 11.78 2.85 14.35
CA LEU A 365 11.68 2.31 15.71
C LEU A 365 10.27 1.75 15.99
N ALA A 366 9.22 2.50 15.68
CA ALA A 366 7.84 2.05 15.86
C ALA A 366 7.56 0.77 15.07
N GLN A 367 8.07 0.69 13.83
CA GLN A 367 7.89 -0.46 12.97
C GLN A 367 8.63 -1.71 13.49
N LEU A 368 9.86 -1.55 13.99
CA LEU A 368 10.62 -2.65 14.58
C LEU A 368 9.96 -3.19 15.85
N LEU A 369 9.47 -2.29 16.72
CA LEU A 369 8.75 -2.69 17.92
C LEU A 369 7.46 -3.48 17.57
N HIS A 370 6.74 -3.02 16.53
CA HIS A 370 5.56 -3.74 16.02
C HIS A 370 5.91 -5.15 15.51
N ILE A 371 7.00 -5.30 14.77
CA ILE A 371 7.44 -6.61 14.26
C ILE A 371 7.70 -7.59 15.41
N VAL A 372 8.32 -7.14 16.51
CA VAL A 372 8.61 -7.98 17.68
C VAL A 372 7.34 -8.56 18.31
N VAL A 373 6.21 -7.84 18.27
CA VAL A 373 4.93 -8.32 18.79
C VAL A 373 4.16 -9.09 17.71
N LEU A 374 4.22 -8.63 16.45
CA LEU A 374 3.52 -9.23 15.32
C LEU A 374 3.93 -10.69 15.10
N TRP A 375 5.23 -10.96 15.04
CA TRP A 375 5.74 -12.30 14.72
C TRP A 375 5.27 -13.38 15.69
N PRO A 376 5.50 -13.27 17.01
CA PRO A 376 5.00 -14.27 17.96
C PRO A 376 3.48 -14.40 17.90
N THR A 377 2.76 -13.27 17.75
CA THR A 377 1.29 -13.31 17.67
C THR A 377 0.81 -14.15 16.51
N VAL A 378 1.37 -13.96 15.30
CA VAL A 378 0.97 -14.74 14.13
C VAL A 378 1.41 -16.20 14.23
N LEU A 379 2.63 -16.48 14.70
CA LEU A 379 3.16 -17.83 14.91
C LEU A 379 2.35 -18.65 15.91
N ILE A 380 1.87 -18.03 16.98
CA ILE A 380 1.06 -18.71 17.98
C ILE A 380 -0.37 -18.88 17.48
N SER A 381 -0.99 -17.81 16.97
CA SER A 381 -2.41 -17.81 16.62
C SER A 381 -2.74 -18.72 15.41
N VAL A 382 -1.80 -18.94 14.49
CA VAL A 382 -2.00 -19.82 13.32
C VAL A 382 -2.31 -21.25 13.73
N ASN A 383 -1.78 -21.72 14.87
CA ASN A 383 -2.02 -23.07 15.38
C ASN A 383 -3.44 -23.30 15.92
N TYR A 384 -4.19 -22.23 16.14
CA TYR A 384 -5.58 -22.25 16.65
C TYR A 384 -6.62 -22.02 15.53
N GLY A 385 -6.20 -22.05 14.27
CA GLY A 385 -7.06 -21.94 13.11
C GLY A 385 -7.20 -20.54 12.57
N PHE A 386 -7.89 -20.43 11.42
CA PHE A 386 -7.97 -19.21 10.62
C PHE A 386 -8.66 -18.04 11.34
N GLU A 387 -9.79 -18.28 12.02
CA GLU A 387 -10.52 -17.22 12.73
C GLU A 387 -9.70 -16.61 13.88
N THR A 388 -9.01 -17.46 14.66
CA THR A 388 -8.14 -17.01 15.75
C THR A 388 -6.98 -16.18 15.20
N LEU A 389 -6.37 -16.63 14.12
CA LEU A 389 -5.34 -15.87 13.43
C LEU A 389 -5.85 -14.50 12.96
N CYS A 390 -7.02 -14.45 12.32
CA CYS A 390 -7.64 -13.22 11.84
C CYS A 390 -7.91 -12.23 12.97
N THR A 391 -8.43 -12.73 14.08
CA THR A 391 -8.71 -11.93 15.29
C THR A 391 -7.42 -11.40 15.91
N ALA A 392 -6.44 -12.27 16.13
CA ALA A 392 -5.15 -11.90 16.71
C ALA A 392 -4.44 -10.86 15.81
N ARG A 393 -4.45 -11.07 14.50
CA ARG A 393 -3.82 -10.17 13.52
C ARG A 393 -4.50 -8.80 13.45
N ALA A 394 -5.81 -8.75 13.57
CA ALA A 394 -6.55 -7.50 13.63
C ALA A 394 -6.28 -6.73 14.93
N ILE A 395 -6.21 -7.44 16.07
CA ILE A 395 -5.97 -6.83 17.38
C ILE A 395 -4.52 -6.36 17.53
N VAL A 396 -3.54 -7.15 17.09
CA VAL A 396 -2.12 -6.78 17.22
C VAL A 396 -1.78 -5.45 16.54
N ARG A 397 -2.55 -5.04 15.52
CA ARG A 397 -2.39 -3.70 14.91
C ARG A 397 -2.67 -2.55 15.88
N LEU A 398 -3.50 -2.78 16.89
CA LEU A 398 -3.81 -1.76 17.89
C LEU A 398 -2.60 -1.51 18.82
N GLU A 399 -1.69 -2.48 18.95
CA GLU A 399 -0.41 -2.29 19.63
C GLU A 399 0.42 -1.19 18.97
N LEU A 400 0.44 -1.11 17.64
CA LEU A 400 1.13 -0.05 16.90
C LEU A 400 0.61 1.35 17.27
N ILE A 401 -0.67 1.46 17.65
CA ILE A 401 -1.22 2.70 18.19
C ILE A 401 -0.54 3.03 19.51
N ALA A 402 -0.48 2.06 20.45
CA ALA A 402 0.15 2.25 21.74
C ALA A 402 1.64 2.67 21.59
N VAL A 403 2.39 1.98 20.73
CA VAL A 403 3.79 2.31 20.42
C VAL A 403 3.92 3.75 19.91
N ASN A 404 3.12 4.14 18.92
CA ASN A 404 3.19 5.50 18.37
C ASN A 404 2.76 6.56 19.38
N LEU A 405 1.74 6.30 20.19
CA LEU A 405 1.32 7.22 21.26
C LEU A 405 2.41 7.42 22.33
N VAL A 406 3.11 6.33 22.72
CA VAL A 406 4.25 6.42 23.65
C VAL A 406 5.38 7.25 23.03
N ILE A 407 5.74 7.00 21.78
CA ILE A 407 6.78 7.78 21.07
C ILE A 407 6.37 9.25 20.95
N MET A 408 5.12 9.54 20.57
CA MET A 408 4.62 10.91 20.45
C MET A 408 4.60 11.64 21.80
N TYR A 409 4.22 10.95 22.87
CA TYR A 409 4.23 11.51 24.21
C TYR A 409 5.66 11.75 24.73
N ALA A 410 6.48 10.70 24.75
CA ALA A 410 7.77 10.71 25.42
C ALA A 410 8.85 11.49 24.63
N LEU A 411 8.88 11.35 23.29
CA LEU A 411 9.96 11.88 22.45
C LEU A 411 9.55 13.14 21.67
N MET A 412 8.25 13.34 21.43
CA MET A 412 7.73 14.49 20.70
C MET A 412 6.95 15.46 21.58
N ARG A 413 6.69 15.12 22.84
CA ARG A 413 5.95 15.90 23.85
C ARG A 413 4.55 16.33 23.37
N MET A 414 3.92 15.51 22.54
CA MET A 414 2.57 15.80 22.04
C MET A 414 1.51 15.41 23.05
N PRO A 415 0.40 16.15 23.16
CA PRO A 415 -0.70 15.85 24.08
C PRO A 415 -1.57 14.71 23.54
N VAL A 416 -1.13 13.45 23.72
CA VAL A 416 -1.77 12.26 23.17
C VAL A 416 -3.21 12.04 23.66
N ILE A 417 -3.56 12.48 24.89
CA ILE A 417 -4.94 12.43 25.40
C ILE A 417 -5.87 13.24 24.49
N LYS A 418 -5.39 14.37 23.96
CA LYS A 418 -6.14 15.19 23.01
C LYS A 418 -6.45 14.44 21.71
N MET A 419 -5.63 13.47 21.31
CA MET A 419 -5.92 12.63 20.14
C MET A 419 -7.21 11.81 20.30
N PHE A 420 -7.46 11.28 21.50
CA PHE A 420 -8.68 10.52 21.79
C PHE A 420 -9.89 11.44 21.93
N THR A 421 -9.77 12.50 22.72
CA THR A 421 -10.88 13.44 22.91
C THR A 421 -11.29 14.14 21.64
N ASN A 422 -10.34 14.36 20.73
CA ASN A 422 -10.57 15.03 19.45
C ASN A 422 -11.41 14.19 18.49
N VAL A 423 -11.29 12.86 18.52
CA VAL A 423 -12.04 11.93 17.66
C VAL A 423 -13.25 11.30 18.36
N MET A 424 -13.43 11.55 19.66
CA MET A 424 -14.51 11.02 20.46
C MET A 424 -15.92 11.28 19.87
N PRO A 425 -16.25 12.47 19.34
CA PRO A 425 -17.53 12.72 18.71
C PRO A 425 -17.79 11.80 17.51
N SER A 426 -16.78 11.63 16.64
CA SER A 426 -16.89 10.72 15.49
C SER A 426 -17.01 9.26 15.92
N THR A 427 -16.34 8.88 17.02
CA THR A 427 -16.42 7.53 17.58
C THR A 427 -17.81 7.27 18.17
N ILE A 428 -18.38 8.21 18.94
CA ILE A 428 -19.74 8.09 19.49
C ILE A 428 -20.77 8.00 18.34
N ALA A 429 -20.64 8.86 17.32
CA ALA A 429 -21.53 8.82 16.17
C ALA A 429 -21.42 7.50 15.39
N ALA A 430 -20.22 6.94 15.26
CA ALA A 430 -20.00 5.65 14.62
C ALA A 430 -20.51 4.48 15.49
N CYS A 431 -20.38 4.56 16.80
CA CYS A 431 -21.01 3.58 17.70
C CYS A 431 -22.54 3.59 17.55
N ALA A 432 -23.16 4.74 17.32
CA ALA A 432 -24.60 4.79 17.07
C ALA A 432 -25.02 4.05 15.80
N MET A 433 -24.13 3.86 14.81
CA MET A 433 -24.43 3.05 13.62
C MET A 433 -24.79 1.59 13.98
N PHE A 434 -24.32 1.07 15.13
CA PHE A 434 -24.68 -0.26 15.60
C PHE A 434 -26.18 -0.42 15.91
N LEU A 435 -26.94 0.68 16.04
CA LEU A 435 -28.40 0.64 16.14
C LEU A 435 -29.06 -0.05 14.93
N ILE A 436 -28.36 -0.11 13.79
CA ILE A 436 -28.83 -0.85 12.62
C ILE A 436 -29.03 -2.35 12.91
N LEU A 437 -28.31 -2.90 13.89
CA LEU A 437 -28.45 -4.31 14.29
C LEU A 437 -29.79 -4.61 14.99
N LEU A 438 -30.52 -3.59 15.42
CA LEU A 438 -31.87 -3.73 15.96
C LEU A 438 -32.92 -3.94 14.86
N LEU A 439 -32.58 -3.65 13.60
CA LEU A 439 -33.46 -3.88 12.46
C LEU A 439 -33.47 -5.37 12.07
N PRO A 440 -34.56 -5.86 11.45
CA PRO A 440 -34.55 -7.21 10.92
C PRO A 440 -33.40 -7.49 9.98
N LYS A 441 -32.93 -8.74 9.95
CA LYS A 441 -31.83 -9.11 9.05
C LYS A 441 -32.21 -8.81 7.59
N ALA A 442 -31.36 -8.06 6.90
CA ALA A 442 -31.59 -7.74 5.49
C ALA A 442 -31.52 -9.02 4.63
N THR A 443 -32.56 -9.27 3.86
CA THR A 443 -32.66 -10.46 2.99
C THR A 443 -32.37 -10.16 1.53
N THR A 444 -32.39 -8.88 1.15
CA THR A 444 -32.14 -8.46 -0.24
C THR A 444 -31.00 -7.45 -0.34
N VAL A 445 -30.39 -7.36 -1.52
CA VAL A 445 -29.35 -6.34 -1.81
C VAL A 445 -29.90 -4.93 -1.58
N PHE A 446 -31.15 -4.69 -1.99
CA PHE A 446 -31.80 -3.40 -1.82
C PHE A 446 -31.93 -3.02 -0.33
N MET A 447 -32.39 -3.96 0.52
CA MET A 447 -32.46 -3.71 1.98
C MET A 447 -31.08 -3.39 2.58
N ASN A 448 -30.03 -4.12 2.19
CA ASN A 448 -28.68 -3.82 2.64
C ASN A 448 -28.25 -2.40 2.23
N ILE A 449 -28.53 -1.96 1.00
CA ILE A 449 -28.24 -0.59 0.55
C ILE A 449 -29.00 0.43 1.39
N VAL A 450 -30.28 0.19 1.64
CA VAL A 450 -31.09 1.05 2.51
C VAL A 450 -30.50 1.12 3.92
N TYR A 451 -30.08 0.00 4.48
CA TYR A 451 -29.44 -0.03 5.81
C TYR A 451 -28.09 0.70 5.85
N VAL A 452 -27.29 0.60 4.80
CA VAL A 452 -26.07 1.42 4.66
C VAL A 452 -26.41 2.92 4.69
N VAL A 453 -27.43 3.34 3.93
CA VAL A 453 -27.88 4.74 3.91
C VAL A 453 -28.39 5.17 5.29
N VAL A 454 -29.20 4.34 5.95
CA VAL A 454 -29.71 4.62 7.31
C VAL A 454 -28.54 4.72 8.31
N ALA A 455 -27.56 3.83 8.26
CA ALA A 455 -26.38 3.90 9.11
C ALA A 455 -25.59 5.22 8.89
N CYS A 456 -25.44 5.65 7.64
CA CYS A 456 -24.84 6.95 7.32
C CYS A 456 -25.66 8.13 7.85
N LEU A 457 -26.98 8.06 7.77
CA LEU A 457 -27.87 9.09 8.32
C LEU A 457 -27.82 9.14 9.85
N ILE A 458 -27.77 7.98 10.53
CA ILE A 458 -27.59 7.90 11.98
C ILE A 458 -26.25 8.55 12.36
N PHE A 459 -25.17 8.20 11.69
CA PHE A 459 -23.87 8.82 11.92
C PHE A 459 -23.91 10.34 11.76
N ALA A 460 -24.41 10.81 10.63
CA ALA A 460 -24.52 12.24 10.36
C ALA A 460 -25.43 12.96 11.38
N GLY A 461 -26.58 12.37 11.73
CA GLY A 461 -27.50 12.91 12.71
C GLY A 461 -26.87 13.06 14.10
N VAL A 462 -26.20 12.02 14.59
CA VAL A 462 -25.51 12.10 15.89
C VAL A 462 -24.35 13.11 15.85
N LEU A 463 -23.61 13.16 14.75
CA LEU A 463 -22.50 14.09 14.60
C LEU A 463 -22.95 15.57 14.61
N MET A 464 -24.17 15.87 14.16
CA MET A 464 -24.76 17.21 14.17
C MET A 464 -24.99 17.78 15.58
N PHE A 465 -25.09 16.94 16.61
CA PHE A 465 -25.17 17.40 18.01
C PHE A 465 -23.84 18.02 18.49
N PHE A 466 -22.73 17.73 17.84
CA PHE A 466 -21.42 18.27 18.18
C PHE A 466 -21.13 19.52 17.33
N LYS A 467 -21.10 20.70 17.97
CA LYS A 467 -20.98 22.00 17.28
C LYS A 467 -19.80 22.08 16.30
N ARG A 468 -18.61 21.62 16.71
CA ARG A 468 -17.39 21.71 15.90
C ARG A 468 -17.45 20.80 14.67
N GLU A 469 -17.95 19.58 14.83
CA GLU A 469 -18.11 18.58 13.76
C GLU A 469 -19.19 19.01 12.78
N ARG A 470 -20.28 19.59 13.28
CA ARG A 470 -21.35 20.18 12.47
C ARG A 470 -20.84 21.28 11.54
N GLU A 471 -19.96 22.17 12.06
CA GLU A 471 -19.34 23.22 11.26
C GLU A 471 -18.47 22.63 10.14
N ILE A 472 -17.72 21.55 10.39
CA ILE A 472 -16.92 20.86 9.38
C ILE A 472 -17.83 20.24 8.32
N LEU A 473 -18.91 19.56 8.69
CA LEU A 473 -19.84 18.94 7.74
C LEU A 473 -20.54 19.97 6.85
N LEU A 474 -21.01 21.07 7.42
CA LEU A 474 -21.71 22.12 6.67
C LEU A 474 -20.78 22.91 5.74
N ASN A 475 -19.52 23.07 6.13
CA ASN A 475 -18.52 23.84 5.40
C ASN A 475 -17.50 22.98 4.62
N LEU A 476 -17.78 21.72 4.37
CA LEU A 476 -16.90 20.79 3.65
C LEU A 476 -16.34 21.40 2.34
N LYS A 477 -17.18 22.16 1.59
CA LYS A 477 -16.74 22.87 0.37
C LYS A 477 -15.67 23.93 0.63
N SER A 478 -15.65 24.57 1.79
CA SER A 478 -14.66 25.59 2.14
C SER A 478 -13.36 25.00 2.65
N TYR A 479 -13.42 23.81 3.29
CA TYR A 479 -12.24 23.06 3.75
C TYR A 479 -11.45 22.41 2.60
N ILE A 480 -12.13 22.06 1.50
CA ILE A 480 -11.48 21.47 0.30
C ILE A 480 -10.90 22.57 -0.61
N LYS A 481 -11.39 23.83 -0.53
CA LYS A 481 -10.92 24.96 -1.35
C LYS A 481 -9.76 25.77 -0.75
N LYS A 482 -9.46 25.61 0.52
CA LYS A 482 -8.29 26.21 1.19
C LYS A 482 -7.14 25.20 1.23
#